data_5b9559bf9c452ed4b0430b1b9bea0e2e
#
_entry.id   5b9559bf9c452ed4b0430b1b9bea0e2e
#
_cell.length_a   1.000
_cell.length_b   1.000
_cell.length_c   1.000
_cell.angle_alpha   90.00
_cell.angle_beta   90.00
_cell.angle_gamma   90.00
#
_symmetry.space_group_name_H-M   'P 1'
#
loop_
_entity.id
_entity.type
_entity.pdbx_description
1 polymer ?
#
loop_
_entity_poly.entity_id
_entity_poly.type
_entity_poly.pdbx_seq_one_letter_code
_entity_poly.pdbx_strand_id
1 'polypeptide(L)'
;MRSLFQSGQGYPCFVSVEQDGTGKAWPLALALCRGVGATITGAIESSCREETLADLFAEQAIYPTIIAVFREAYKQLKALGCSDEALVYEMWLSKEPAEVFEMMADKGFIKQLAGHSTVR
;
A
#
# COMPACT_ATOMS: atom_id res chain seq x y z
N MET A 1 6.70 -10.21 -5.35
CA MET A 1 7.66 -9.65 -6.30
C MET A 1 8.15 -10.66 -7.34
N ARG A 2 8.73 -11.82 -6.95
CA ARG A 2 9.23 -12.83 -7.90
C ARG A 2 8.17 -13.30 -8.92
N SER A 3 6.96 -13.57 -8.49
CA SER A 3 5.85 -13.99 -9.36
C SER A 3 5.47 -12.91 -10.39
N LEU A 4 5.43 -11.64 -9.96
CA LEU A 4 5.15 -10.51 -10.86
C LEU A 4 6.24 -10.34 -11.91
N PHE A 5 7.51 -10.50 -11.53
CA PHE A 5 8.62 -10.48 -12.47
C PHE A 5 8.51 -11.63 -13.49
N GLN A 6 8.24 -12.86 -13.02
CA GLN A 6 8.10 -14.03 -13.88
C GLN A 6 6.90 -13.96 -14.83
N SER A 7 5.82 -13.29 -14.42
CA SER A 7 4.65 -13.06 -15.28
C SER A 7 4.79 -11.85 -16.22
N GLY A 8 5.89 -11.10 -16.13
CA GLY A 8 6.11 -9.90 -16.93
C GLY A 8 5.27 -8.69 -16.53
N GLN A 9 4.59 -8.73 -15.37
CA GLN A 9 3.76 -7.62 -14.91
C GLN A 9 4.57 -6.49 -14.28
N GLY A 10 5.77 -6.78 -13.77
CA GLY A 10 6.58 -5.82 -13.06
C GLY A 10 5.98 -5.39 -11.69
N TYR A 11 6.63 -4.46 -11.04
CA TYR A 11 6.17 -3.83 -9.80
C TYR A 11 6.81 -2.45 -9.66
N PRO A 12 6.14 -1.45 -9.06
CA PRO A 12 6.72 -0.13 -8.86
C PRO A 12 7.87 -0.18 -7.85
N CYS A 13 8.81 0.75 -7.99
CA CYS A 13 9.91 0.90 -7.02
C CYS A 13 10.27 2.36 -6.82
N PHE A 14 10.85 2.68 -5.68
CA PHE A 14 11.60 3.91 -5.49
C PHE A 14 13.01 3.79 -6.06
N VAL A 15 13.52 4.89 -6.58
CA VAL A 15 14.87 5.01 -7.12
C VAL A 15 15.53 6.24 -6.54
N SER A 16 16.70 6.07 -5.97
CA SER A 16 17.51 7.19 -5.49
C SER A 16 18.98 7.02 -5.84
N VAL A 17 19.68 8.14 -5.93
CA VAL A 17 21.13 8.21 -6.02
C VAL A 17 21.63 9.07 -4.89
N GLU A 18 22.12 8.44 -3.84
CA GLU A 18 22.62 9.14 -2.64
C GLU A 18 24.02 9.75 -2.86
N GLN A 19 24.84 9.09 -3.69
CA GLN A 19 26.18 9.56 -4.03
C GLN A 19 26.55 9.14 -5.45
N ASP A 20 26.94 10.10 -6.28
CA ASP A 20 27.40 9.84 -7.65
C ASP A 20 28.90 10.20 -7.80
N GLY A 21 29.77 9.21 -7.61
CA GLY A 21 31.22 9.35 -7.81
C GLY A 21 31.65 9.34 -9.27
N THR A 22 30.78 9.01 -10.21
CA THR A 22 31.11 8.81 -11.63
C THR A 22 30.39 9.73 -12.60
N GLY A 23 29.36 10.44 -12.15
CA GLY A 23 28.43 11.19 -12.99
C GLY A 23 27.48 10.29 -13.81
N LYS A 24 27.44 8.98 -13.51
CA LYS A 24 26.65 7.97 -14.25
C LYS A 24 25.71 7.15 -13.36
N ALA A 25 25.61 7.48 -12.07
CA ALA A 25 24.83 6.68 -11.13
C ALA A 25 23.35 6.66 -11.51
N TRP A 26 22.77 7.79 -11.92
CA TRP A 26 21.37 7.85 -12.33
C TRP A 26 21.03 7.00 -13.55
N PRO A 27 21.71 7.09 -14.69
CA PRO A 27 21.49 6.20 -15.81
C PRO A 27 21.65 4.72 -15.46
N LEU A 28 22.60 4.39 -14.59
CA LEU A 28 22.80 3.02 -14.13
C LEU A 28 21.66 2.53 -13.26
N ALA A 29 21.17 3.35 -12.31
CA ALA A 29 20.03 3.02 -11.47
C ALA A 29 18.78 2.74 -12.31
N LEU A 30 18.49 3.58 -13.31
CA LEU A 30 17.37 3.36 -14.23
C LEU A 30 17.54 2.09 -15.08
N ALA A 31 18.76 1.80 -15.52
CA ALA A 31 19.04 0.56 -16.26
C ALA A 31 18.78 -0.69 -15.39
N LEU A 32 19.16 -0.64 -14.11
CA LEU A 32 18.87 -1.71 -13.14
C LEU A 32 17.35 -1.86 -12.91
N CYS A 33 16.63 -0.75 -12.72
CA CYS A 33 15.17 -0.75 -12.58
C CYS A 33 14.50 -1.41 -13.79
N ARG A 34 14.98 -1.09 -14.99
CA ARG A 34 14.50 -1.74 -16.23
C ARG A 34 14.81 -3.24 -16.24
N GLY A 35 16.02 -3.62 -15.81
CA GLY A 35 16.44 -5.04 -15.76
C GLY A 35 15.60 -5.88 -14.82
N VAL A 36 15.10 -5.31 -13.69
CA VAL A 36 14.22 -6.01 -12.75
C VAL A 36 12.72 -5.83 -13.03
N GLY A 37 12.36 -5.16 -14.12
CA GLY A 37 10.97 -4.99 -14.54
C GLY A 37 10.19 -3.86 -13.81
N ALA A 38 10.86 -3.07 -12.99
CA ALA A 38 10.20 -1.99 -12.24
C ALA A 38 9.64 -0.88 -13.15
N THR A 39 10.28 -0.61 -14.27
CA THR A 39 9.83 0.41 -15.23
C THR A 39 8.55 0.05 -15.99
N ILE A 40 8.06 -1.19 -15.88
CA ILE A 40 6.77 -1.61 -16.47
C ILE A 40 5.61 -0.91 -15.76
N THR A 41 5.69 -0.82 -14.43
CA THR A 41 4.64 -0.22 -13.60
C THR A 41 5.00 1.19 -13.12
N GLY A 42 6.28 1.52 -13.07
CA GLY A 42 6.78 2.84 -12.73
C GLY A 42 7.97 2.80 -11.77
N ALA A 43 8.93 3.69 -12.01
CA ALA A 43 10.04 3.96 -11.10
C ALA A 43 9.87 5.40 -10.61
N ILE A 44 9.78 5.58 -9.30
CA ILE A 44 9.51 6.87 -8.64
C ILE A 44 10.83 7.40 -8.09
N GLU A 45 11.24 8.58 -8.54
CA GLU A 45 12.40 9.26 -7.96
C GLU A 45 12.11 9.65 -6.51
N SER A 46 12.99 9.28 -5.60
CA SER A 46 12.86 9.51 -4.18
C SER A 46 14.24 9.62 -3.53
N SER A 47 14.31 9.54 -2.22
CA SER A 47 15.54 9.44 -1.43
C SER A 47 15.43 8.28 -0.45
N CYS A 48 16.57 7.72 -0.03
CA CYS A 48 16.58 6.70 1.02
C CYS A 48 15.92 7.20 2.31
N ARG A 49 16.02 8.49 2.61
CA ARG A 49 15.37 9.09 3.77
C ARG A 49 13.85 9.11 3.61
N GLU A 50 13.35 9.52 2.46
CA GLU A 50 11.90 9.61 2.19
C GLU A 50 11.25 8.21 2.21
N GLU A 51 11.88 7.25 1.55
CA GLU A 51 11.43 5.85 1.55
C GLU A 51 11.38 5.30 2.97
N THR A 52 12.48 5.42 3.71
CA THR A 52 12.58 4.91 5.09
C THR A 52 11.53 5.55 6.01
N LEU A 53 11.32 6.87 5.91
CA LEU A 53 10.32 7.55 6.72
C LEU A 53 8.89 7.12 6.37
N ALA A 54 8.56 7.03 5.08
CA ALA A 54 7.24 6.65 4.63
C ALA A 54 6.92 5.20 4.98
N ASP A 55 7.86 4.28 4.73
CA ASP A 55 7.72 2.86 5.01
C ASP A 55 7.57 2.59 6.51
N LEU A 56 8.51 3.07 7.34
CA LEU A 56 8.44 2.87 8.78
C LEU A 56 7.19 3.51 9.39
N PHE A 57 6.76 4.68 8.91
CA PHE A 57 5.55 5.32 9.42
C PHE A 57 4.31 4.50 9.05
N ALA A 58 4.24 3.99 7.83
CA ALA A 58 3.15 3.12 7.41
C ALA A 58 3.10 1.84 8.25
N GLU A 59 4.23 1.14 8.37
CA GLU A 59 4.29 -0.15 9.06
C GLU A 59 4.13 -0.05 10.58
N GLN A 60 4.65 0.99 11.20
CA GLN A 60 4.71 1.09 12.67
C GLN A 60 3.62 2.00 13.28
N ALA A 61 3.00 2.86 12.49
CA ALA A 61 1.94 3.74 12.96
C ALA A 61 0.60 3.48 12.27
N ILE A 62 0.55 3.49 10.94
CA ILE A 62 -0.73 3.43 10.20
C ILE A 62 -1.35 2.03 10.32
N TYR A 63 -0.64 0.98 9.92
CA TYR A 63 -1.20 -0.37 9.89
C TYR A 63 -1.58 -0.90 11.27
N PRO A 64 -0.76 -0.76 12.33
CA PRO A 64 -1.16 -1.14 13.68
C PRO A 64 -2.37 -0.34 14.19
N THR A 65 -2.49 0.94 13.82
CA THR A 65 -3.65 1.76 14.19
C THR A 65 -4.93 1.27 13.53
N ILE A 66 -4.89 0.93 12.23
CA ILE A 66 -6.03 0.34 11.52
C ILE A 66 -6.47 -0.96 12.20
N ILE A 67 -5.51 -1.85 12.52
CA ILE A 67 -5.81 -3.10 13.23
C ILE A 67 -6.41 -2.83 14.62
N ALA A 68 -5.91 -1.84 15.34
CA ALA A 68 -6.46 -1.45 16.64
C ALA A 68 -7.90 -0.94 16.53
N VAL A 69 -8.22 -0.16 15.49
CA VAL A 69 -9.59 0.31 15.21
C VAL A 69 -10.52 -0.89 14.96
N PHE A 70 -10.13 -1.84 14.12
CA PHE A 70 -10.91 -3.05 13.90
C PHE A 70 -11.14 -3.85 15.18
N ARG A 71 -10.12 -3.98 16.01
CA ARG A 71 -10.23 -4.67 17.31
C ARG A 71 -11.23 -4.00 18.23
N GLU A 72 -11.19 -2.67 18.34
CA GLU A 72 -12.13 -1.94 19.21
C GLU A 72 -13.56 -1.98 18.62
N ALA A 73 -13.73 -1.84 17.33
CA ALA A 73 -15.03 -2.01 16.67
C ALA A 73 -15.62 -3.41 16.93
N TYR A 74 -14.80 -4.46 16.80
CA TYR A 74 -15.21 -5.83 17.12
C TYR A 74 -15.75 -5.95 18.55
N LYS A 75 -15.01 -5.41 19.55
CA LYS A 75 -15.46 -5.44 20.97
C LYS A 75 -16.79 -4.74 21.16
N GLN A 76 -16.97 -3.57 20.57
CA GLN A 76 -18.22 -2.79 20.69
C GLN A 76 -19.40 -3.52 20.06
N LEU A 77 -19.25 -4.03 18.86
CA LEU A 77 -20.29 -4.78 18.16
C LEU A 77 -20.62 -6.10 18.85
N LYS A 78 -19.62 -6.77 19.42
CA LYS A 78 -19.83 -7.97 20.25
C LYS A 78 -20.65 -7.65 21.49
N ALA A 79 -20.38 -6.54 22.15
CA ALA A 79 -21.18 -6.07 23.32
C ALA A 79 -22.64 -5.72 22.94
N LEU A 80 -22.88 -5.36 21.68
CA LEU A 80 -24.23 -5.12 21.14
C LEU A 80 -24.95 -6.41 20.71
N GLY A 81 -24.31 -7.57 20.88
CA GLY A 81 -24.92 -8.89 20.61
C GLY A 81 -24.64 -9.47 19.23
N CYS A 82 -23.75 -8.89 18.43
CA CYS A 82 -23.37 -9.46 17.15
C CYS A 82 -22.59 -10.81 17.34
N SER A 83 -22.82 -11.75 16.46
CA SER A 83 -22.10 -13.02 16.46
C SER A 83 -20.66 -12.87 15.98
N ASP A 84 -19.77 -13.75 16.42
CA ASP A 84 -18.37 -13.73 16.00
C ASP A 84 -18.23 -13.97 14.49
N GLU A 85 -19.05 -14.85 13.94
CA GLU A 85 -19.06 -15.18 12.51
C GLU A 85 -19.43 -13.96 11.65
N ALA A 86 -20.46 -13.21 12.05
CA ALA A 86 -20.86 -11.99 11.33
C ALA A 86 -19.78 -10.93 11.37
N LEU A 87 -19.17 -10.72 12.54
CA LEU A 87 -18.11 -9.72 12.70
C LEU A 87 -16.86 -10.06 11.91
N VAL A 88 -16.43 -11.32 11.96
CA VAL A 88 -15.25 -11.79 11.22
C VAL A 88 -15.49 -11.71 9.71
N TYR A 89 -16.69 -12.07 9.26
CA TYR A 89 -17.05 -11.95 7.84
C TYR A 89 -17.00 -10.50 7.37
N GLU A 90 -17.69 -9.61 8.07
CA GLU A 90 -17.84 -8.22 7.67
C GLU A 90 -16.51 -7.46 7.69
N MET A 91 -15.68 -7.71 8.70
CA MET A 91 -14.44 -6.96 8.88
C MET A 91 -13.31 -7.35 7.94
N TRP A 92 -13.23 -8.65 7.51
CA TRP A 92 -12.11 -9.08 6.67
C TRP A 92 -12.38 -10.29 5.75
N LEU A 93 -13.27 -11.23 6.08
CA LEU A 93 -13.50 -12.40 5.22
C LEU A 93 -14.24 -12.04 3.92
N SER A 94 -15.05 -11.01 3.94
CA SER A 94 -15.70 -10.46 2.75
C SER A 94 -14.72 -9.90 1.73
N LYS A 95 -13.48 -9.56 2.18
CA LYS A 95 -12.46 -8.84 1.41
C LYS A 95 -12.82 -7.41 0.99
N GLU A 96 -13.97 -6.89 1.41
CA GLU A 96 -14.39 -5.52 1.13
C GLU A 96 -13.34 -4.48 1.53
N PRO A 97 -12.65 -4.57 2.70
CA PRO A 97 -11.56 -3.66 3.01
C PRO A 97 -10.42 -3.67 1.99
N ALA A 98 -10.08 -4.83 1.41
CA ALA A 98 -9.06 -4.93 0.38
C ALA A 98 -9.52 -4.24 -0.91
N GLU A 99 -10.77 -4.43 -1.34
CA GLU A 99 -11.35 -3.76 -2.50
C GLU A 99 -11.37 -2.23 -2.33
N VAL A 100 -11.68 -1.74 -1.13
CA VAL A 100 -11.62 -0.30 -0.81
C VAL A 100 -10.21 0.25 -1.03
N PHE A 101 -9.18 -0.44 -0.56
CA PHE A 101 -7.78 -0.01 -0.76
C PHE A 101 -7.35 -0.09 -2.23
N GLU A 102 -7.75 -1.12 -2.97
CA GLU A 102 -7.51 -1.20 -4.42
C GLU A 102 -8.15 -0.03 -5.16
N MET A 103 -9.40 0.28 -4.84
CA MET A 103 -10.08 1.44 -5.43
C MET A 103 -9.47 2.79 -5.03
N MET A 104 -8.89 2.90 -3.83
CA MET A 104 -8.12 4.09 -3.44
C MET A 104 -6.85 4.23 -4.28
N ALA A 105 -6.17 3.15 -4.61
CA ALA A 105 -5.00 3.17 -5.47
C ALA A 105 -5.36 3.62 -6.91
N ASP A 106 -6.50 3.17 -7.44
CA ASP A 106 -6.94 3.49 -8.79
C ASP A 106 -7.54 4.90 -8.93
N LYS A 107 -8.39 5.30 -8.01
CA LYS A 107 -9.19 6.54 -8.11
C LYS A 107 -8.68 7.68 -7.25
N GLY A 108 -7.81 7.38 -6.30
CA GLY A 108 -7.37 8.30 -5.25
C GLY A 108 -8.31 8.30 -4.03
N PHE A 109 -7.72 8.55 -2.86
CA PHE A 109 -8.37 8.48 -1.56
C PHE A 109 -9.66 9.32 -1.47
N ILE A 110 -9.61 10.58 -1.89
CA ILE A 110 -10.78 11.51 -1.78
C ILE A 110 -11.95 11.05 -2.64
N LYS A 111 -11.67 10.59 -3.87
CA LYS A 111 -12.73 10.11 -4.77
C LYS A 111 -13.34 8.81 -4.29
N GLN A 112 -12.54 7.95 -3.69
CA GLN A 112 -13.03 6.70 -3.11
C GLN A 112 -13.96 6.97 -1.93
N LEU A 113 -13.58 7.85 -1.00
CA LEU A 113 -14.44 8.24 0.13
C LEU A 113 -15.76 8.86 -0.35
N ALA A 114 -15.71 9.77 -1.33
CA ALA A 114 -16.91 10.40 -1.87
C ALA A 114 -17.86 9.41 -2.57
N GLY A 115 -17.33 8.33 -3.14
CA GLY A 115 -18.11 7.31 -3.82
C GLY A 115 -18.68 6.22 -2.89
N HIS A 116 -18.04 5.98 -1.74
CA HIS A 116 -18.42 4.94 -0.79
C HIS A 116 -19.33 5.41 0.34
N SER A 117 -19.23 6.69 0.70
CA SER A 117 -20.01 7.23 1.82
C SER A 117 -21.32 7.84 1.33
N THR A 118 -22.44 7.29 1.80
CA THR A 118 -23.76 7.94 1.73
C THR A 118 -23.94 9.00 2.80
N VAL A 119 -23.01 9.10 3.74
CA VAL A 119 -22.96 10.15 4.78
C VAL A 119 -22.12 11.30 4.24
N ARG A 120 -22.79 12.33 3.77
CA ARG A 120 -22.18 13.61 3.38
C ARG A 120 -22.06 14.51 4.61
#